data_c7fff3e20a3b4f7b76a28ca24a935c90
#
_entry.id   c7fff3e20a3b4f7b76a28ca24a935c90
#
_cell.length_a   1.000
_cell.length_b   1.000
_cell.length_c   1.000
_cell.angle_alpha   90.00
_cell.angle_beta   90.00
_cell.angle_gamma   90.00
#
_symmetry.space_group_name_H-M   'P 1'
#
loop_
_entity.id
_entity.type
_entity.pdbx_description
1 polymer ?
#
loop_
_entity_poly.entity_id
_entity_poly.type
_entity_poly.pdbx_seq_one_letter_code
_entity_poly.pdbx_strand_id
1 'polypeptide(L)'
;MSDTPKIVCKNIWKIFGTYPQRTLENLDHSLSRAEVQAQTGHVIGVKNVSFEIKKGETFVVMGLSGSGKSTLVRCISRLIDPTAGEMIIDGEDIMHYNDAQLTELRRYRMSMVFQHFGLFPHRKVIDNISFGLEIRGVSKKERRSKAMEVLEMVGLHGWADHYPRELSGGMQQRVGLARAMAVDPEILIFDEPFSALDPLIRREMQDELLKIQAEVQKTMIFITHDFLEAIKMGDHIAIMKDGEVVQIGTPEEIVANPIDDYVREFTEDVPRYKVLLSLIHI
;
A
#
# COMPACT_ATOMS: atom_id res chain seq x y z
N MET A 1 -12.79 -11.16 -18.28
CA MET A 1 -12.54 -10.19 -17.19
C MET A 1 -12.58 -8.82 -17.82
N SER A 2 -13.27 -7.83 -17.24
CA SER A 2 -13.31 -6.47 -17.84
C SER A 2 -11.90 -5.88 -17.74
N ASP A 3 -11.40 -5.40 -18.87
CA ASP A 3 -10.06 -4.79 -19.02
C ASP A 3 -9.98 -3.38 -18.39
N THR A 4 -10.97 -3.03 -17.56
CA THR A 4 -11.08 -1.72 -16.92
C THR A 4 -10.22 -1.70 -15.65
N PRO A 5 -9.27 -0.77 -15.54
CA PRO A 5 -8.43 -0.66 -14.35
C PRO A 5 -9.26 -0.28 -13.12
N LYS A 6 -8.90 -0.83 -11.95
CA LYS A 6 -9.51 -0.51 -10.66
C LYS A 6 -9.08 0.86 -10.16
N ILE A 7 -7.80 1.19 -10.34
CA ILE A 7 -7.20 2.48 -9.93
C ILE A 7 -6.40 3.01 -11.10
N VAL A 8 -6.57 4.30 -11.42
CA VAL A 8 -5.76 5.02 -12.39
C VAL A 8 -5.22 6.29 -11.75
N CYS A 9 -3.90 6.41 -11.74
CA CYS A 9 -3.19 7.62 -11.36
C CYS A 9 -2.63 8.27 -12.62
N LYS A 10 -2.94 9.56 -12.85
CA LYS A 10 -2.41 10.31 -13.99
C LYS A 10 -1.76 11.60 -13.53
N ASN A 11 -0.47 11.73 -13.84
CA ASN A 11 0.31 12.93 -13.56
C ASN A 11 0.19 13.42 -12.11
N ILE A 12 0.25 12.50 -11.15
CA ILE A 12 0.10 12.83 -9.73
C ILE A 12 1.33 13.61 -9.25
N TRP A 13 1.06 14.77 -8.68
CA TRP A 13 2.05 15.61 -8.01
C TRP A 13 1.71 15.80 -6.54
N LYS A 14 2.74 15.78 -5.69
CA LYS A 14 2.63 16.24 -4.31
C LYS A 14 3.83 17.10 -3.94
N ILE A 15 3.57 18.36 -3.67
CA ILE A 15 4.53 19.35 -3.17
C ILE A 15 4.09 19.75 -1.76
N PHE A 16 5.02 19.71 -0.81
CA PHE A 16 4.83 20.20 0.55
C PHE A 16 5.41 21.60 0.66
N GLY A 17 4.65 22.51 1.29
CA GLY A 17 5.01 23.90 1.47
C GLY A 17 3.80 24.81 1.34
N THR A 18 4.03 26.11 1.40
CA THR A 18 2.98 27.14 1.24
C THR A 18 2.66 27.33 -0.24
N TYR A 19 1.36 27.36 -0.60
CA TYR A 19 0.88 27.57 -1.98
C TYR A 19 1.49 26.58 -3.00
N PRO A 20 1.38 25.25 -2.78
CA PRO A 20 2.07 24.24 -3.60
C PRO A 20 1.63 24.25 -5.07
N GLN A 21 0.38 24.62 -5.39
CA GLN A 21 -0.10 24.77 -6.78
C GLN A 21 0.67 25.86 -7.52
N ARG A 22 0.85 27.03 -6.90
CA ARG A 22 1.63 28.11 -7.50
C ARG A 22 3.10 27.73 -7.69
N THR A 23 3.64 26.94 -6.78
CA THR A 23 5.00 26.41 -6.94
C THR A 23 5.08 25.47 -8.13
N LEU A 24 4.09 24.59 -8.33
CA LEU A 24 4.04 23.68 -9.46
C LEU A 24 3.92 24.42 -10.80
N GLU A 25 3.06 25.46 -10.88
CA GLU A 25 2.85 26.28 -12.07
C GLU A 25 4.15 26.98 -12.54
N ASN A 26 5.02 27.36 -11.61
CA ASN A 26 6.28 28.06 -11.88
C ASN A 26 7.52 27.16 -11.77
N LEU A 27 7.31 25.83 -11.65
CA LEU A 27 8.39 24.87 -11.45
C LEU A 27 9.22 24.72 -12.73
N ASP A 28 10.51 24.92 -12.61
CA ASP A 28 11.46 24.46 -13.61
C ASP A 28 11.62 22.93 -13.47
N HIS A 29 11.07 22.19 -14.41
CA HIS A 29 11.09 20.73 -14.42
C HIS A 29 12.47 20.12 -14.64
N SER A 30 13.49 20.92 -15.03
CA SER A 30 14.87 20.47 -15.17
C SER A 30 15.59 20.36 -13.83
N LEU A 31 15.07 21.03 -12.78
CA LEU A 31 15.67 21.02 -11.45
C LEU A 31 15.45 19.67 -10.73
N SER A 32 16.50 19.24 -10.04
CA SER A 32 16.42 18.15 -9.09
C SER A 32 15.56 18.53 -7.86
N ARG A 33 15.07 17.53 -7.15
CA ARG A 33 14.30 17.71 -5.90
C ARG A 33 15.07 18.57 -4.87
N ALA A 34 16.39 18.35 -4.76
CA ALA A 34 17.25 19.09 -3.83
C ALA A 34 17.38 20.56 -4.23
N GLU A 35 17.51 20.85 -5.53
CA GLU A 35 17.60 22.22 -6.05
C GLU A 35 16.28 22.96 -5.85
N VAL A 36 15.12 22.32 -6.11
CA VAL A 36 13.81 22.91 -5.84
C VAL A 36 13.67 23.25 -4.36
N GLN A 37 14.07 22.34 -3.48
CA GLN A 37 14.03 22.59 -2.03
C GLN A 37 14.93 23.74 -1.61
N ALA A 38 16.14 23.80 -2.16
CA ALA A 38 17.11 24.88 -1.84
C ALA A 38 16.62 26.25 -2.33
N GLN A 39 16.00 26.32 -3.51
CA GLN A 39 15.54 27.59 -4.11
C GLN A 39 14.21 28.07 -3.54
N THR A 40 13.30 27.18 -3.23
CA THR A 40 11.90 27.52 -2.91
C THR A 40 11.48 27.19 -1.47
N GLY A 41 12.26 26.38 -0.77
CA GLY A 41 11.89 25.82 0.54
C GLY A 41 10.80 24.72 0.47
N HIS A 42 10.33 24.36 -0.73
CA HIS A 42 9.30 23.35 -0.93
C HIS A 42 9.92 21.96 -1.11
N VAL A 43 9.20 20.93 -0.64
CA VAL A 43 9.66 19.55 -0.80
C VAL A 43 8.72 18.82 -1.78
N ILE A 44 9.28 18.32 -2.88
CA ILE A 44 8.54 17.45 -3.79
C ILE A 44 8.48 16.06 -3.19
N GLY A 45 7.28 15.60 -2.84
CA GLY A 45 7.02 14.25 -2.32
C GLY A 45 6.72 13.25 -3.42
N VAL A 46 5.95 13.68 -4.43
CA VAL A 46 5.60 12.90 -5.64
C VAL A 46 5.73 13.82 -6.84
N LYS A 47 6.36 13.35 -7.92
CA LYS A 47 6.64 14.12 -9.13
C LYS A 47 6.13 13.37 -10.36
N ASN A 48 5.04 13.86 -10.95
CA ASN A 48 4.49 13.42 -12.23
C ASN A 48 4.28 11.90 -12.36
N VAL A 49 3.71 11.26 -11.33
CA VAL A 49 3.54 9.80 -11.29
C VAL A 49 2.26 9.38 -11.99
N SER A 50 2.38 8.41 -12.92
CA SER A 50 1.25 7.81 -13.65
C SER A 50 1.38 6.29 -13.69
N PHE A 51 0.28 5.59 -13.38
CA PHE A 51 0.15 4.13 -13.50
C PHE A 51 -1.31 3.70 -13.38
N GLU A 52 -1.55 2.43 -13.71
CA GLU A 52 -2.86 1.79 -13.57
C GLU A 52 -2.72 0.50 -12.77
N ILE A 53 -3.76 0.17 -12.00
CA ILE A 53 -3.84 -1.07 -11.21
C ILE A 53 -5.12 -1.80 -11.61
N LYS A 54 -5.02 -3.06 -12.00
CA LYS A 54 -6.15 -3.90 -12.37
C LYS A 54 -6.91 -4.40 -11.14
N LYS A 55 -8.15 -4.80 -11.33
CA LYS A 55 -8.94 -5.41 -10.27
C LYS A 55 -8.33 -6.76 -9.86
N GLY A 56 -8.15 -6.95 -8.55
CA GLY A 56 -7.57 -8.17 -7.98
C GLY A 56 -6.05 -8.26 -8.04
N GLU A 57 -5.40 -7.25 -8.63
CA GLU A 57 -3.94 -7.17 -8.76
C GLU A 57 -3.29 -6.77 -7.43
N THR A 58 -2.12 -7.33 -7.16
CA THR A 58 -1.19 -6.84 -6.15
C THR A 58 -0.13 -5.97 -6.81
N PHE A 59 -0.25 -4.66 -6.66
CA PHE A 59 0.67 -3.66 -7.20
C PHE A 59 1.65 -3.23 -6.11
N VAL A 60 2.94 -3.45 -6.34
CA VAL A 60 3.98 -3.11 -5.37
C VAL A 60 4.62 -1.77 -5.73
N VAL A 61 4.75 -0.89 -4.74
CA VAL A 61 5.51 0.36 -4.83
C VAL A 61 6.77 0.21 -4.00
N MET A 62 7.93 0.19 -4.64
CA MET A 62 9.20 0.02 -3.97
C MET A 62 10.19 1.16 -4.23
N GLY A 63 11.29 1.21 -3.49
CA GLY A 63 12.36 2.20 -3.60
C GLY A 63 13.00 2.50 -2.25
N LEU A 64 14.11 3.23 -2.23
CA LEU A 64 14.83 3.57 -1.01
C LEU A 64 14.01 4.47 -0.07
N SER A 65 14.49 4.62 1.18
CA SER A 65 13.87 5.55 2.13
C SER A 65 13.88 6.97 1.56
N GLY A 66 12.76 7.68 1.70
CA GLY A 66 12.61 9.03 1.16
C GLY A 66 12.27 9.12 -0.33
N SER A 67 12.12 8.00 -1.08
CA SER A 67 11.76 8.04 -2.51
C SER A 67 10.35 8.53 -2.80
N GLY A 68 9.47 8.66 -1.79
CA GLY A 68 8.10 9.18 -1.96
C GLY A 68 6.98 8.14 -1.85
N LYS A 69 7.28 6.85 -1.65
CA LYS A 69 6.31 5.72 -1.60
C LYS A 69 5.12 5.98 -0.68
N SER A 70 5.39 6.21 0.61
CA SER A 70 4.30 6.45 1.58
C SER A 70 3.53 7.74 1.29
N THR A 71 4.17 8.75 0.68
CA THR A 71 3.49 9.96 0.22
C THR A 71 2.53 9.63 -0.92
N LEU A 72 2.98 8.87 -1.93
CA LEU A 72 2.15 8.44 -3.06
C LEU A 72 0.92 7.67 -2.58
N VAL A 73 1.11 6.68 -1.71
CA VAL A 73 0.01 5.85 -1.22
C VAL A 73 -0.98 6.63 -0.33
N ARG A 74 -0.47 7.59 0.45
CA ARG A 74 -1.34 8.51 1.19
C ARG A 74 -2.09 9.48 0.26
N CYS A 75 -1.55 9.81 -0.90
CA CYS A 75 -2.28 10.53 -1.93
C CYS A 75 -3.38 9.65 -2.53
N ILE A 76 -3.11 8.36 -2.84
CA ILE A 76 -4.10 7.42 -3.38
C ILE A 76 -5.29 7.25 -2.42
N SER A 77 -5.03 7.16 -1.12
CA SER A 77 -6.09 7.09 -0.10
C SER A 77 -6.69 8.46 0.26
N ARG A 78 -6.22 9.55 -0.36
CA ARG A 78 -6.59 10.92 -0.05
C ARG A 78 -6.44 11.27 1.44
N LEU A 79 -5.55 10.57 2.16
CA LEU A 79 -5.10 10.99 3.50
C LEU A 79 -4.21 12.24 3.42
N ILE A 80 -3.56 12.44 2.27
CA ILE A 80 -2.85 13.67 1.90
C ILE A 80 -3.38 14.06 0.53
N ASP A 81 -3.83 15.31 0.38
CA ASP A 81 -4.31 15.79 -0.91
C ASP A 81 -3.15 15.94 -1.89
N PRO A 82 -3.22 15.37 -3.10
CA PRO A 82 -2.30 15.66 -4.19
C PRO A 82 -2.30 17.17 -4.51
N THR A 83 -1.19 17.67 -5.02
CA THR A 83 -1.10 19.06 -5.51
C THR A 83 -1.76 19.20 -6.88
N ALA A 84 -1.59 18.18 -7.74
CA ALA A 84 -2.21 18.10 -9.07
C ALA A 84 -2.27 16.65 -9.55
N GLY A 85 -2.96 16.42 -10.67
CA GLY A 85 -3.15 15.15 -11.34
C GLY A 85 -4.59 14.66 -11.27
N GLU A 86 -4.84 13.47 -11.83
CA GLU A 86 -6.13 12.78 -11.78
C GLU A 86 -5.98 11.46 -11.03
N MET A 87 -6.97 11.13 -10.20
CA MET A 87 -7.02 9.87 -9.47
C MET A 87 -8.39 9.24 -9.61
N ILE A 88 -8.46 8.19 -10.41
CA ILE A 88 -9.69 7.52 -10.78
C ILE A 88 -9.78 6.17 -10.06
N ILE A 89 -10.88 5.90 -9.38
CA ILE A 89 -11.19 4.61 -8.75
C ILE A 89 -12.53 4.14 -9.26
N ASP A 90 -12.56 2.97 -9.93
CA ASP A 90 -13.75 2.42 -10.60
C ASP A 90 -14.42 3.41 -11.58
N GLY A 91 -13.60 4.17 -12.30
CA GLY A 91 -14.07 5.15 -13.29
C GLY A 91 -14.48 6.51 -12.70
N GLU A 92 -14.44 6.72 -11.40
CA GLU A 92 -14.78 7.96 -10.72
C GLU A 92 -13.52 8.72 -10.31
N ASP A 93 -13.40 10.00 -10.70
CA ASP A 93 -12.29 10.85 -10.26
C ASP A 93 -12.52 11.33 -8.82
N ILE A 94 -11.70 10.79 -7.90
CA ILE A 94 -11.78 11.10 -6.48
C ILE A 94 -11.08 12.42 -6.10
N MET A 95 -10.43 13.11 -7.05
CA MET A 95 -9.80 14.40 -6.78
C MET A 95 -10.82 15.48 -6.37
N HIS A 96 -12.04 15.36 -6.88
CA HIS A 96 -13.13 16.30 -6.61
C HIS A 96 -14.05 15.88 -5.46
N TYR A 97 -13.75 14.78 -4.76
CA TYR A 97 -14.55 14.32 -3.63
C TYR A 97 -14.46 15.30 -2.45
N ASN A 98 -15.61 15.60 -1.86
CA ASN A 98 -15.70 16.31 -0.59
C ASN A 98 -15.41 15.38 0.61
N ASP A 99 -15.31 15.93 1.82
CA ASP A 99 -14.97 15.17 3.03
C ASP A 99 -15.95 14.02 3.32
N ALA A 100 -17.24 14.20 3.03
CA ALA A 100 -18.24 13.14 3.21
C ALA A 100 -18.01 11.99 2.23
N GLN A 101 -17.76 12.26 0.95
CA GLN A 101 -17.45 11.28 -0.07
C GLN A 101 -16.13 10.56 0.21
N LEU A 102 -15.10 11.28 0.68
CA LEU A 102 -13.82 10.69 1.09
C LEU A 102 -13.99 9.79 2.32
N THR A 103 -14.87 10.17 3.25
CA THR A 103 -15.20 9.34 4.41
C THR A 103 -15.88 8.05 3.99
N GLU A 104 -16.84 8.10 3.05
CA GLU A 104 -17.51 6.92 2.51
C GLU A 104 -16.52 6.02 1.73
N LEU A 105 -15.64 6.60 0.89
CA LEU A 105 -14.59 5.88 0.18
C LEU A 105 -13.71 5.06 1.15
N ARG A 106 -13.18 5.72 2.20
CA ARG A 106 -12.32 5.09 3.21
C ARG A 106 -13.07 4.13 4.12
N ARG A 107 -14.35 4.36 4.34
CA ARG A 107 -15.19 3.52 5.19
C ARG A 107 -15.57 2.21 4.52
N TYR A 108 -15.85 2.23 3.21
CA TYR A 108 -16.44 1.08 2.52
C TYR A 108 -15.56 0.45 1.45
N ARG A 109 -14.72 1.24 0.76
CA ARG A 109 -14.01 0.76 -0.42
C ARG A 109 -12.53 0.48 -0.21
N MET A 110 -11.87 1.15 0.75
CA MET A 110 -10.44 0.92 0.99
C MET A 110 -10.12 0.81 2.48
N SER A 111 -9.08 0.03 2.78
CA SER A 111 -8.55 -0.10 4.13
C SER A 111 -7.03 -0.11 4.10
N MET A 112 -6.41 0.32 5.20
CA MET A 112 -4.95 0.47 5.27
C MET A 112 -4.37 -0.26 6.47
N VAL A 113 -3.30 -1.01 6.24
CA VAL A 113 -2.44 -1.63 7.25
C VAL A 113 -1.18 -0.78 7.36
N PHE A 114 -0.92 -0.24 8.55
CA PHE A 114 0.18 0.68 8.81
C PHE A 114 1.43 -0.05 9.30
N GLN A 115 2.59 0.51 9.06
CA GLN A 115 3.91 0.03 9.47
C GLN A 115 4.00 -0.29 10.98
N HIS A 116 3.41 0.52 11.84
CA HIS A 116 3.39 0.36 13.30
C HIS A 116 2.06 -0.21 13.82
N PHE A 117 1.42 -1.09 13.04
CA PHE A 117 0.17 -1.79 13.34
C PHE A 117 -1.03 -0.87 13.64
N GLY A 118 -0.83 0.31 14.24
CA GLY A 118 -1.86 1.29 14.57
C GLY A 118 -2.98 0.74 15.45
N LEU A 119 -2.69 -0.25 16.30
CA LEU A 119 -3.68 -0.84 17.19
C LEU A 119 -4.01 0.10 18.35
N PHE A 120 -5.27 0.07 18.79
CA PHE A 120 -5.71 0.78 19.98
C PHE A 120 -5.25 0.02 21.23
N PRO A 121 -4.28 0.54 22.03
CA PRO A 121 -3.68 -0.23 23.12
C PRO A 121 -4.65 -0.49 24.27
N HIS A 122 -5.69 0.34 24.40
CA HIS A 122 -6.74 0.26 25.43
C HIS A 122 -7.94 -0.61 25.01
N ARG A 123 -7.96 -1.14 23.78
CA ARG A 123 -9.01 -2.01 23.26
C ARG A 123 -8.49 -3.45 23.15
N LYS A 124 -9.35 -4.42 23.41
CA LYS A 124 -9.06 -5.83 23.17
C LYS A 124 -8.84 -6.11 21.69
N VAL A 125 -8.23 -7.25 21.37
CA VAL A 125 -8.01 -7.71 19.98
C VAL A 125 -9.31 -7.70 19.19
N ILE A 126 -10.36 -8.31 19.72
CA ILE A 126 -11.68 -8.39 19.04
C ILE A 126 -12.27 -6.99 18.80
N ASP A 127 -12.07 -6.04 19.71
CA ASP A 127 -12.57 -4.68 19.57
C ASP A 127 -11.71 -3.84 18.61
N ASN A 128 -10.41 -4.16 18.48
CA ASN A 128 -9.55 -3.62 17.43
C ASN A 128 -10.02 -4.08 16.04
N ILE A 129 -10.25 -5.38 15.87
CA ILE A 129 -10.69 -5.96 14.59
C ILE A 129 -12.08 -5.41 14.20
N SER A 130 -13.02 -5.36 15.14
CA SER A 130 -14.38 -4.90 14.88
C SER A 130 -14.55 -3.37 14.77
N PHE A 131 -13.50 -2.59 14.97
CA PHE A 131 -13.57 -1.13 15.03
C PHE A 131 -14.16 -0.49 13.77
N GLY A 132 -13.72 -0.91 12.59
CA GLY A 132 -14.26 -0.38 11.33
C GLY A 132 -15.75 -0.66 11.15
N LEU A 133 -16.22 -1.83 11.58
CA LEU A 133 -17.64 -2.17 11.59
C LEU A 133 -18.43 -1.36 12.64
N GLU A 134 -17.81 -1.02 13.79
CA GLU A 134 -18.37 -0.11 14.77
C GLU A 134 -18.63 1.27 14.18
N ILE A 135 -17.67 1.83 13.45
CA ILE A 135 -17.79 3.11 12.74
C ILE A 135 -18.88 3.07 11.66
N ARG A 136 -19.11 1.90 11.05
CA ARG A 136 -20.23 1.69 10.09
C ARG A 136 -21.60 1.57 10.77
N GLY A 137 -21.68 1.56 12.10
CA GLY A 137 -22.92 1.39 12.85
C GLY A 137 -23.44 -0.05 12.91
N VAL A 138 -22.62 -1.04 12.57
CA VAL A 138 -23.00 -2.46 12.64
C VAL A 138 -23.24 -2.86 14.09
N SER A 139 -24.29 -3.66 14.35
CA SER A 139 -24.68 -4.09 15.69
C SER A 139 -23.51 -4.82 16.40
N LYS A 140 -23.44 -4.69 17.74
CA LYS A 140 -22.36 -5.32 18.53
C LYS A 140 -22.28 -6.85 18.32
N LYS A 141 -23.41 -7.50 18.14
CA LYS A 141 -23.47 -8.95 17.92
C LYS A 141 -22.87 -9.33 16.56
N GLU A 142 -23.29 -8.64 15.50
CA GLU A 142 -22.84 -8.91 14.13
C GLU A 142 -21.34 -8.58 13.94
N ARG A 143 -20.89 -7.40 14.42
CA ARG A 143 -19.49 -7.01 14.28
C ARG A 143 -18.54 -7.93 15.07
N ARG A 144 -18.98 -8.43 16.25
CA ARG A 144 -18.20 -9.41 17.02
C ARG A 144 -18.12 -10.75 16.29
N SER A 145 -19.23 -11.21 15.69
CA SER A 145 -19.26 -12.45 14.90
C SER A 145 -18.30 -12.37 13.71
N LYS A 146 -18.36 -11.25 12.95
CA LYS A 146 -17.46 -11.04 11.80
C LYS A 146 -16.00 -10.90 12.23
N ALA A 147 -15.75 -10.21 13.32
CA ALA A 147 -14.40 -10.09 13.86
C ALA A 147 -13.80 -11.41 14.33
N MET A 148 -14.62 -12.31 14.90
CA MET A 148 -14.18 -13.67 15.25
C MET A 148 -13.84 -14.49 14.01
N GLU A 149 -14.65 -14.44 12.96
CA GLU A 149 -14.39 -15.13 11.69
C GLU A 149 -13.04 -14.70 11.11
N VAL A 150 -12.77 -13.38 11.05
CA VAL A 150 -11.52 -12.87 10.50
C VAL A 150 -10.33 -13.14 11.44
N LEU A 151 -10.54 -13.13 12.75
CA LEU A 151 -9.51 -13.50 13.73
C LEU A 151 -9.05 -14.95 13.54
N GLU A 152 -9.98 -15.86 13.25
CA GLU A 152 -9.68 -17.25 12.94
C GLU A 152 -8.93 -17.39 11.62
N MET A 153 -9.34 -16.63 10.58
CA MET A 153 -8.69 -16.60 9.27
C MET A 153 -7.20 -16.21 9.36
N VAL A 154 -6.84 -15.28 10.26
CA VAL A 154 -5.44 -14.89 10.48
C VAL A 154 -4.72 -15.73 11.54
N GLY A 155 -5.27 -16.86 11.95
CA GLY A 155 -4.62 -17.82 12.84
C GLY A 155 -4.46 -17.35 14.30
N LEU A 156 -5.33 -16.47 14.80
CA LEU A 156 -5.28 -15.94 16.17
C LEU A 156 -6.35 -16.55 17.09
N HIS A 157 -6.59 -17.89 17.00
CA HIS A 157 -7.53 -18.58 17.86
C HIS A 157 -7.23 -18.35 19.35
N GLY A 158 -8.27 -18.02 20.13
CA GLY A 158 -8.16 -17.83 21.58
C GLY A 158 -7.66 -16.44 22.02
N TRP A 159 -7.23 -15.56 21.09
CA TRP A 159 -6.65 -14.25 21.43
C TRP A 159 -7.65 -13.08 21.44
N ALA A 160 -8.94 -13.35 21.22
CA ALA A 160 -9.99 -12.32 21.10
C ALA A 160 -10.06 -11.34 22.27
N ASP A 161 -9.92 -11.83 23.48
CA ASP A 161 -10.10 -11.07 24.72
C ASP A 161 -8.78 -10.49 25.30
N HIS A 162 -7.65 -10.68 24.62
CA HIS A 162 -6.35 -10.12 24.99
C HIS A 162 -6.17 -8.67 24.51
N TYR A 163 -5.20 -7.97 25.09
CA TYR A 163 -4.81 -6.62 24.69
C TYR A 163 -3.56 -6.65 23.78
N PRO A 164 -3.34 -5.64 22.92
CA PRO A 164 -2.18 -5.59 22.03
C PRO A 164 -0.82 -5.79 22.74
N ARG A 165 -0.66 -5.29 23.96
CA ARG A 165 0.57 -5.45 24.75
C ARG A 165 0.90 -6.90 25.15
N GLU A 166 -0.05 -7.80 25.05
CA GLU A 166 0.10 -9.22 25.39
C GLU A 166 0.49 -10.07 24.17
N LEU A 167 0.59 -9.42 22.98
CA LEU A 167 0.87 -10.08 21.71
C LEU A 167 2.31 -9.82 21.25
N SER A 168 2.90 -10.79 20.56
CA SER A 168 4.14 -10.59 19.79
C SER A 168 3.93 -9.62 18.63
N GLY A 169 5.02 -9.08 18.05
CA GLY A 169 4.93 -8.18 16.88
C GLY A 169 4.19 -8.81 15.71
N GLY A 170 4.48 -10.09 15.39
CA GLY A 170 3.77 -10.83 14.34
C GLY A 170 2.28 -10.99 14.62
N MET A 171 1.91 -11.27 15.88
CA MET A 171 0.49 -11.34 16.26
C MET A 171 -0.20 -9.97 16.16
N GLN A 172 0.47 -8.87 16.53
CA GLN A 172 -0.06 -7.52 16.37
C GLN A 172 -0.28 -7.19 14.88
N GLN A 173 0.63 -7.63 14.02
CA GLN A 173 0.50 -7.50 12.57
C GLN A 173 -0.74 -8.24 12.05
N ARG A 174 -0.94 -9.49 12.49
CA ARG A 174 -2.15 -10.28 12.14
C ARG A 174 -3.43 -9.59 12.61
N VAL A 175 -3.44 -8.95 13.78
CA VAL A 175 -4.58 -8.14 14.25
C VAL A 175 -4.81 -6.93 13.35
N GLY A 176 -3.74 -6.24 12.92
CA GLY A 176 -3.80 -5.13 11.97
C GLY A 176 -4.40 -5.55 10.63
N LEU A 177 -3.97 -6.69 10.09
CA LEU A 177 -4.51 -7.30 8.88
C LEU A 177 -5.99 -7.68 9.07
N ALA A 178 -6.33 -8.39 10.15
CA ALA A 178 -7.70 -8.77 10.47
C ALA A 178 -8.63 -7.55 10.57
N ARG A 179 -8.18 -6.45 11.20
CA ARG A 179 -8.92 -5.20 11.28
C ARG A 179 -9.20 -4.60 9.90
N ALA A 180 -8.19 -4.62 9.02
CA ALA A 180 -8.33 -4.12 7.66
C ALA A 180 -9.31 -4.98 6.83
N MET A 181 -9.30 -6.30 7.04
CA MET A 181 -10.14 -7.26 6.32
C MET A 181 -11.58 -7.33 6.85
N ALA A 182 -11.79 -7.08 8.15
CA ALA A 182 -13.11 -7.21 8.80
C ALA A 182 -14.19 -6.33 8.15
N VAL A 183 -13.80 -5.22 7.58
CA VAL A 183 -14.69 -4.30 6.86
C VAL A 183 -14.94 -4.71 5.40
N ASP A 184 -14.35 -5.80 4.94
CA ASP A 184 -14.46 -6.33 3.57
C ASP A 184 -14.23 -5.25 2.49
N PRO A 185 -13.06 -4.60 2.46
CA PRO A 185 -12.78 -3.54 1.50
C PRO A 185 -12.53 -4.13 0.11
N GLU A 186 -12.67 -3.30 -0.92
CA GLU A 186 -12.29 -3.66 -2.30
C GLU A 186 -10.79 -3.47 -2.56
N ILE A 187 -10.19 -2.50 -1.85
CA ILE A 187 -8.79 -2.12 -1.98
C ILE A 187 -8.12 -2.22 -0.60
N LEU A 188 -7.03 -2.97 -0.53
CA LEU A 188 -6.16 -3.08 0.64
C LEU A 188 -4.85 -2.37 0.38
N ILE A 189 -4.43 -1.53 1.30
CA ILE A 189 -3.19 -0.77 1.23
C ILE A 189 -2.28 -1.20 2.38
N PHE A 190 -1.02 -1.55 2.06
CA PHE A 190 -0.02 -1.98 3.01
C PHE A 190 1.17 -1.02 2.98
N ASP A 191 1.42 -0.27 4.06
CA ASP A 191 2.55 0.66 4.18
C ASP A 191 3.66 -0.01 4.99
N GLU A 192 4.60 -0.67 4.31
CA GLU A 192 5.74 -1.43 4.87
C GLU A 192 5.33 -2.41 6.00
N PRO A 193 4.36 -3.30 5.76
CA PRO A 193 3.71 -4.05 6.83
C PRO A 193 4.65 -4.99 7.58
N PHE A 194 5.75 -5.43 6.97
CA PHE A 194 6.63 -6.44 7.55
C PHE A 194 7.98 -5.89 8.02
N SER A 195 8.22 -4.57 7.92
CA SER A 195 9.50 -3.95 8.23
C SER A 195 9.93 -4.09 9.71
N ALA A 196 8.96 -4.18 10.62
CA ALA A 196 9.19 -4.32 12.06
C ALA A 196 9.28 -5.77 12.55
N LEU A 197 9.20 -6.77 11.64
CA LEU A 197 9.23 -8.19 11.98
C LEU A 197 10.61 -8.80 11.78
N ASP A 198 10.94 -9.79 12.63
CA ASP A 198 12.12 -10.60 12.41
C ASP A 198 12.01 -11.46 11.13
N PRO A 199 13.13 -11.93 10.58
CA PRO A 199 13.12 -12.57 9.25
C PRO A 199 12.26 -13.84 9.16
N LEU A 200 12.13 -14.60 10.25
CA LEU A 200 11.33 -15.84 10.24
C LEU A 200 9.83 -15.50 10.21
N ILE A 201 9.39 -14.68 11.13
CA ILE A 201 7.99 -14.24 11.22
C ILE A 201 7.57 -13.47 9.95
N ARG A 202 8.47 -12.67 9.38
CA ARG A 202 8.23 -11.98 8.11
C ARG A 202 7.89 -12.96 6.99
N ARG A 203 8.66 -14.04 6.81
CA ARG A 203 8.39 -15.06 5.79
C ARG A 203 7.04 -15.74 6.01
N GLU A 204 6.75 -16.13 7.24
CA GLU A 204 5.45 -16.74 7.60
C GLU A 204 4.28 -15.81 7.27
N MET A 205 4.39 -14.53 7.62
CA MET A 205 3.36 -13.52 7.35
C MET A 205 3.16 -13.25 5.85
N GLN A 206 4.24 -13.25 5.06
CA GLN A 206 4.15 -13.13 3.60
C GLN A 206 3.43 -14.33 3.00
N ASP A 207 3.79 -15.56 3.40
CA ASP A 207 3.15 -16.79 2.91
C ASP A 207 1.65 -16.83 3.27
N GLU A 208 1.31 -16.34 4.45
CA GLU A 208 -0.08 -16.25 4.91
C GLU A 208 -0.86 -15.19 4.12
N LEU A 209 -0.28 -14.01 3.89
CA LEU A 209 -0.93 -12.96 3.10
C LEU A 209 -1.18 -13.43 1.65
N LEU A 210 -0.25 -14.17 1.04
CA LEU A 210 -0.43 -14.76 -0.28
C LEU A 210 -1.59 -15.78 -0.32
N LYS A 211 -1.70 -16.64 0.71
CA LYS A 211 -2.84 -17.58 0.82
C LYS A 211 -4.17 -16.83 0.92
N ILE A 212 -4.22 -15.82 1.79
CA ILE A 212 -5.41 -14.97 1.94
C ILE A 212 -5.74 -14.28 0.62
N GLN A 213 -4.75 -13.71 -0.09
CA GLN A 213 -4.98 -13.05 -1.38
C GLN A 213 -5.53 -14.01 -2.43
N ALA A 214 -5.03 -15.25 -2.48
CA ALA A 214 -5.54 -16.27 -3.40
C ALA A 214 -7.03 -16.58 -3.15
N GLU A 215 -7.50 -16.49 -1.90
CA GLU A 215 -8.90 -16.73 -1.54
C GLU A 215 -9.79 -15.50 -1.77
N VAL A 216 -9.32 -14.30 -1.35
CA VAL A 216 -10.17 -13.10 -1.34
C VAL A 216 -10.08 -12.27 -2.62
N GLN A 217 -8.99 -12.40 -3.39
CA GLN A 217 -8.73 -11.71 -4.67
C GLN A 217 -9.00 -10.18 -4.63
N LYS A 218 -8.55 -9.52 -3.57
CA LYS A 218 -8.67 -8.07 -3.39
C LYS A 218 -7.61 -7.33 -4.21
N THR A 219 -7.91 -6.11 -4.65
CA THR A 219 -6.88 -5.23 -5.21
C THR A 219 -5.99 -4.75 -4.07
N MET A 220 -4.67 -4.96 -4.21
CA MET A 220 -3.70 -4.62 -3.17
C MET A 220 -2.68 -3.61 -3.67
N ILE A 221 -2.36 -2.61 -2.84
CA ILE A 221 -1.20 -1.72 -3.01
C ILE A 221 -0.26 -2.02 -1.87
N PHE A 222 0.96 -2.43 -2.19
CA PHE A 222 1.92 -2.90 -1.22
C PHE A 222 3.19 -2.07 -1.29
N ILE A 223 3.58 -1.41 -0.20
CA ILE A 223 4.83 -0.65 -0.10
C ILE A 223 5.89 -1.49 0.58
N THR A 224 7.06 -1.55 -0.03
CA THR A 224 8.25 -2.14 0.58
C THR A 224 9.54 -1.44 0.10
N HIS A 225 10.61 -1.66 0.81
CA HIS A 225 11.98 -1.33 0.37
C HIS A 225 12.80 -2.60 0.09
N ASP A 226 12.21 -3.79 0.31
CA ASP A 226 12.84 -5.10 0.09
C ASP A 226 12.40 -5.66 -1.27
N PHE A 227 13.36 -5.84 -2.17
CA PHE A 227 13.08 -6.29 -3.53
C PHE A 227 12.62 -7.76 -3.59
N LEU A 228 13.14 -8.62 -2.71
CA LEU A 228 12.68 -10.02 -2.64
C LEU A 228 11.22 -10.09 -2.18
N GLU A 229 10.83 -9.20 -1.29
CA GLU A 229 9.44 -9.05 -0.88
C GLU A 229 8.56 -8.56 -2.05
N ALA A 230 9.04 -7.56 -2.81
CA ALA A 230 8.33 -7.05 -3.98
C ALA A 230 8.10 -8.14 -5.04
N ILE A 231 9.11 -8.94 -5.35
CA ILE A 231 9.02 -10.08 -6.28
C ILE A 231 8.02 -11.14 -5.79
N LYS A 232 8.06 -11.42 -4.48
CA LYS A 232 7.21 -12.47 -3.90
C LYS A 232 5.73 -12.09 -3.87
N MET A 233 5.45 -10.80 -3.66
CA MET A 233 4.10 -10.31 -3.41
C MET A 233 3.42 -9.73 -4.66
N GLY A 234 4.17 -9.15 -5.60
CA GLY A 234 3.63 -8.29 -6.65
C GLY A 234 3.37 -8.99 -7.97
N ASP A 235 2.24 -8.66 -8.58
CA ASP A 235 1.98 -8.92 -10.00
C ASP A 235 2.71 -7.88 -10.86
N HIS A 236 2.71 -6.61 -10.43
CA HIS A 236 3.53 -5.53 -10.99
C HIS A 236 4.26 -4.77 -9.88
N ILE A 237 5.44 -4.27 -10.22
CA ILE A 237 6.29 -3.49 -9.32
C ILE A 237 6.57 -2.13 -9.96
N ALA A 238 6.31 -1.05 -9.22
CA ALA A 238 6.75 0.31 -9.55
C ALA A 238 7.95 0.69 -8.69
N ILE A 239 9.08 0.97 -9.29
CA ILE A 239 10.30 1.40 -8.59
C ILE A 239 10.33 2.93 -8.57
N MET A 240 10.38 3.50 -7.36
CA MET A 240 10.41 4.95 -7.14
C MET A 240 11.78 5.46 -6.72
N LYS A 241 12.16 6.60 -7.29
CA LYS A 241 13.34 7.40 -6.93
C LYS A 241 12.97 8.88 -6.95
N ASP A 242 13.33 9.63 -5.92
CA ASP A 242 13.18 11.10 -5.86
C ASP A 242 11.77 11.63 -6.17
N GLY A 243 10.74 10.85 -5.83
CA GLY A 243 9.33 11.19 -6.06
C GLY A 243 8.79 10.76 -7.42
N GLU A 244 9.61 10.23 -8.30
CA GLU A 244 9.24 9.75 -9.64
C GLU A 244 9.16 8.22 -9.66
N VAL A 245 8.41 7.67 -10.61
CA VAL A 245 8.46 6.25 -10.96
C VAL A 245 9.51 6.08 -12.06
N VAL A 246 10.55 5.29 -11.78
CA VAL A 246 11.66 5.02 -12.70
C VAL A 246 11.30 3.90 -13.66
N GLN A 247 10.71 2.82 -13.14
CA GLN A 247 10.30 1.66 -13.94
C GLN A 247 9.05 1.02 -13.35
N ILE A 248 8.16 0.53 -14.23
CA ILE A 248 7.05 -0.36 -13.89
C ILE A 248 7.15 -1.59 -14.77
N GLY A 249 6.92 -2.76 -14.19
CA GLY A 249 6.88 -4.03 -14.91
C GLY A 249 6.54 -5.19 -13.99
N THR A 250 6.41 -6.38 -14.57
CA THR A 250 6.35 -7.61 -13.78
C THR A 250 7.70 -7.86 -13.09
N PRO A 251 7.76 -8.67 -12.03
CA PRO A 251 9.03 -9.05 -11.41
C PRO A 251 10.06 -9.53 -12.43
N GLU A 252 9.63 -10.35 -13.39
CA GLU A 252 10.49 -10.91 -14.43
C GLU A 252 11.03 -9.84 -15.38
N GLU A 253 10.17 -8.92 -15.82
CA GLU A 253 10.58 -7.81 -16.70
C GLU A 253 11.63 -6.92 -16.05
N ILE A 254 11.46 -6.59 -14.77
CA ILE A 254 12.41 -5.76 -14.02
C ILE A 254 13.74 -6.45 -13.83
N VAL A 255 13.74 -7.75 -13.50
CA VAL A 255 14.98 -8.53 -13.32
C VAL A 255 15.70 -8.78 -14.65
N ALA A 256 14.94 -9.00 -15.75
CA ALA A 256 15.53 -9.23 -17.05
C ALA A 256 16.05 -7.96 -17.72
N ASN A 257 15.33 -6.86 -17.59
CA ASN A 257 15.56 -5.61 -18.32
C ASN A 257 15.53 -4.38 -17.40
N PRO A 258 16.46 -4.23 -16.44
CA PRO A 258 16.54 -3.03 -15.62
C PRO A 258 16.85 -1.82 -16.51
N ILE A 259 16.07 -0.73 -16.36
CA ILE A 259 16.13 0.45 -17.23
C ILE A 259 17.42 1.28 -17.01
N ASP A 260 17.93 1.27 -15.79
CA ASP A 260 19.15 2.02 -15.40
C ASP A 260 19.94 1.29 -14.31
N ASP A 261 21.06 1.88 -13.88
CA ASP A 261 21.93 1.32 -12.85
C ASP A 261 21.24 1.32 -11.48
N TYR A 262 20.39 2.29 -11.20
CA TYR A 262 19.62 2.32 -9.93
C TYR A 262 18.68 1.11 -9.80
N VAL A 263 17.96 0.76 -10.85
CA VAL A 263 17.12 -0.44 -10.87
C VAL A 263 17.97 -1.70 -10.82
N ARG A 264 19.10 -1.70 -11.52
CA ARG A 264 20.04 -2.83 -11.54
C ARG A 264 20.58 -3.17 -10.16
N GLU A 265 20.90 -2.18 -9.31
CA GLU A 265 21.35 -2.40 -7.93
C GLU A 265 20.36 -3.22 -7.10
N PHE A 266 19.05 -3.03 -7.29
CA PHE A 266 18.03 -3.85 -6.60
C PHE A 266 18.00 -5.30 -7.10
N THR A 267 18.39 -5.54 -8.35
CA THR A 267 18.29 -6.86 -9.00
C THR A 267 19.56 -7.70 -8.88
N GLU A 268 20.71 -7.12 -8.44
CA GLU A 268 22.00 -7.81 -8.39
C GLU A 268 22.01 -9.03 -7.47
N ASP A 269 21.40 -8.92 -6.30
CA ASP A 269 21.37 -9.99 -5.29
C ASP A 269 20.27 -11.04 -5.56
N VAL A 270 19.47 -10.86 -6.62
CA VAL A 270 18.37 -11.78 -6.93
C VAL A 270 18.90 -12.97 -7.74
N PRO A 271 18.71 -14.20 -7.26
CA PRO A 271 19.01 -15.37 -8.06
C PRO A 271 18.09 -15.42 -9.30
N ARG A 272 18.57 -14.89 -10.42
CA ARG A 272 17.79 -14.74 -11.68
C ARG A 272 17.06 -16.01 -12.09
N TYR A 273 17.66 -17.19 -11.81
CA TYR A 273 17.02 -18.47 -12.11
C TYR A 273 15.72 -18.71 -11.33
N LYS A 274 15.55 -18.16 -10.12
CA LYS A 274 14.32 -18.31 -9.33
C LYS A 274 13.15 -17.50 -9.88
N VAL A 275 13.46 -16.36 -10.46
CA VAL A 275 12.45 -15.45 -11.04
C VAL A 275 12.11 -15.91 -12.47
N LEU A 276 13.11 -16.32 -13.24
CA LEU A 276 12.91 -16.74 -14.63
C LEU A 276 12.35 -18.18 -14.76
N LEU A 277 12.53 -19.04 -13.76
CA LEU A 277 11.95 -20.40 -13.77
C LEU A 277 10.44 -20.40 -13.50
N SER A 278 9.88 -19.36 -12.92
CA SER A 278 8.41 -19.20 -12.82
C SER A 278 7.76 -19.10 -14.21
N LEU A 279 8.49 -18.60 -15.22
CA LEU A 279 8.03 -18.53 -16.62
C LEU A 279 8.01 -19.89 -17.34
N ILE A 280 8.69 -20.92 -16.82
CA ILE A 280 8.83 -22.22 -17.48
C ILE A 280 7.77 -23.22 -16.99
N HIS A 281 7.03 -22.89 -15.96
CA HIS A 281 5.99 -23.74 -15.36
C HIS A 281 4.55 -23.26 -15.67
N ILE A 282 4.34 -22.64 -16.85
CA ILE A 282 3.02 -22.44 -17.44
C ILE A 282 2.73 -23.55 -18.45
#